data_c68730d227ce491d2262357d387832a5
#
_entry.id   c68730d227ce491d2262357d387832a5
#
_cell.length_a   1.000
_cell.length_b   1.000
_cell.length_c   1.000
_cell.angle_alpha   90.00
_cell.angle_beta   90.00
_cell.angle_gamma   90.00
#
_symmetry.space_group_name_H-M   'P 1'
#
loop_
_entity.id
_entity.type
_entity.pdbx_description
1 polymer ?
#
loop_
_entity_poly.entity_id
_entity_poly.type
_entity_poly.pdbx_seq_one_letter_code
_entity_poly.pdbx_strand_id
1 'polypeptide(L)'
;MKILIAPLNWGLGHATRSIPLIRQYLTAGHEVVLAGDGDSLSLLHCTFPNLRVINLPSLELRYTYNNAQRGFYIRAIPALIRFTIADHYYLRQQLAIEHFDIVISDNRFGLFSRQTRCIYITHQLYMLLPKRLKLFQPLARALHACIYKRYDEVWVPDYADCSNNLAGALAHGGKFDHRVKYIGPLSRFDIFSKEISKRYQSKSSQYSVVAILSGLEPQRTLFEEALINRFREGDTSVLIVRGKIGNPSITTQIGPITLIPHLNDEQLLPIILQANKIIVRSGYSTIMDLAIVGLLDKAEWHPTAGQPEQEYLAVYHSKQAH
;
A
#
# COMPACT_ATOMS: atom_id res chain seq x y z
N MET A 1 -22.75 10.08 -9.66
CA MET A 1 -21.99 9.07 -10.43
C MET A 1 -21.89 7.79 -9.60
N LYS A 2 -21.82 6.65 -10.28
CA LYS A 2 -21.59 5.33 -9.67
C LYS A 2 -20.17 4.87 -9.97
N ILE A 3 -19.39 4.60 -8.91
CA ILE A 3 -17.95 4.40 -9.00
C ILE A 3 -17.58 3.05 -8.41
N LEU A 4 -16.88 2.23 -9.19
CA LEU A 4 -16.31 0.95 -8.75
C LEU A 4 -14.85 1.18 -8.33
N ILE A 5 -14.47 0.82 -7.10
CA ILE A 5 -13.09 0.93 -6.60
C ILE A 5 -12.57 -0.46 -6.27
N ALA A 6 -11.45 -0.85 -6.89
CA ALA A 6 -10.91 -2.20 -6.84
C ALA A 6 -9.40 -2.21 -6.55
N PRO A 7 -8.99 -2.27 -5.28
CA PRO A 7 -7.59 -2.44 -4.91
C PRO A 7 -7.13 -3.89 -5.09
N LEU A 8 -5.83 -4.05 -5.42
CA LEU A 8 -5.15 -5.33 -5.43
C LEU A 8 -4.97 -5.84 -3.99
N ASN A 9 -5.25 -7.13 -3.78
CA ASN A 9 -4.99 -7.81 -2.52
C ASN A 9 -3.54 -8.30 -2.42
N TRP A 10 -2.60 -7.35 -2.27
CA TRP A 10 -1.18 -7.64 -2.06
C TRP A 10 -0.71 -6.95 -0.78
N GLY A 11 -1.18 -7.48 0.36
CA GLY A 11 -1.12 -6.80 1.64
C GLY A 11 -2.15 -5.67 1.75
N LEU A 12 -2.24 -5.04 2.92
CA LEU A 12 -3.28 -4.05 3.22
C LEU A 12 -3.02 -2.66 2.60
N GLY A 13 -1.83 -2.42 2.03
CA GLY A 13 -1.42 -1.09 1.57
C GLY A 13 -2.31 -0.51 0.45
N HIS A 14 -2.78 -1.36 -0.48
CA HIS A 14 -3.70 -0.90 -1.53
C HIS A 14 -5.08 -0.55 -0.98
N ALA A 15 -5.57 -1.32 -0.02
CA ALA A 15 -6.83 -1.04 0.64
C ALA A 15 -6.74 0.27 1.46
N THR A 16 -5.68 0.45 2.26
CA THR A 16 -5.52 1.66 3.09
C THR A 16 -5.43 2.93 2.25
N ARG A 17 -4.72 2.93 1.12
CA ARG A 17 -4.64 4.10 0.24
C ARG A 17 -5.93 4.35 -0.58
N SER A 18 -6.82 3.37 -0.67
CA SER A 18 -8.15 3.57 -1.27
C SER A 18 -9.12 4.29 -0.34
N ILE A 19 -8.91 4.25 0.98
CA ILE A 19 -9.79 4.87 1.99
C ILE A 19 -10.02 6.37 1.73
N PRO A 20 -8.98 7.21 1.52
CA PRO A 20 -9.18 8.64 1.26
C PRO A 20 -9.98 8.90 -0.02
N LEU A 21 -9.76 8.13 -1.08
CA LEU A 21 -10.53 8.25 -2.32
C LEU A 21 -12.00 7.89 -2.11
N ILE A 22 -12.29 6.80 -1.42
CA ILE A 22 -13.65 6.38 -1.09
C ILE A 22 -14.36 7.48 -0.31
N ARG A 23 -13.73 8.03 0.73
CA ARG A 23 -14.27 9.13 1.53
C ARG A 23 -14.57 10.37 0.68
N GLN A 24 -13.64 10.75 -0.18
CA GLN A 24 -13.79 11.89 -1.08
C GLN A 24 -15.02 11.73 -1.99
N TYR A 25 -15.20 10.56 -2.60
CA TYR A 25 -16.35 10.32 -3.48
C TYR A 25 -17.67 10.26 -2.71
N LEU A 26 -17.70 9.66 -1.52
CA LEU A 26 -18.89 9.64 -0.66
C LEU A 26 -19.26 11.03 -0.20
N THR A 27 -18.30 11.86 0.20
CA THR A 27 -18.54 13.27 0.61
C THR A 27 -19.06 14.10 -0.57
N ALA A 28 -18.65 13.79 -1.78
CA ALA A 28 -19.15 14.43 -3.01
C ALA A 28 -20.54 13.91 -3.46
N GLY A 29 -21.17 13.02 -2.66
CA GLY A 29 -22.50 12.48 -2.93
C GLY A 29 -22.55 11.42 -4.04
N HIS A 30 -21.43 10.73 -4.30
CA HIS A 30 -21.37 9.66 -5.30
C HIS A 30 -21.68 8.29 -4.67
N GLU A 31 -22.24 7.40 -5.46
CA GLU A 31 -22.39 5.98 -5.11
C GLU A 31 -21.07 5.26 -5.32
N VAL A 32 -20.54 4.64 -4.27
CA VAL A 32 -19.30 3.87 -4.31
C VAL A 32 -19.59 2.40 -4.10
N VAL A 33 -19.05 1.55 -4.98
CA VAL A 33 -19.10 0.10 -4.89
C VAL A 33 -17.66 -0.40 -4.69
N LEU A 34 -17.45 -1.22 -3.66
CA LEU A 34 -16.17 -1.85 -3.39
C LEU A 34 -16.04 -3.15 -4.19
N ALA A 35 -14.91 -3.35 -4.86
CA ALA A 35 -14.63 -4.59 -5.54
C ALA A 35 -13.24 -5.11 -5.18
N GLY A 36 -13.07 -6.42 -5.02
CA GLY A 36 -11.78 -6.99 -4.64
C GLY A 36 -11.90 -8.39 -4.08
N ASP A 37 -10.90 -8.77 -3.31
CA ASP A 37 -10.80 -10.09 -2.68
C ASP A 37 -10.03 -10.02 -1.35
N GLY A 38 -10.16 -11.07 -0.54
CA GLY A 38 -9.36 -11.34 0.64
C GLY A 38 -9.33 -10.21 1.68
N ASP A 39 -8.16 -10.04 2.33
CA ASP A 39 -7.99 -9.12 3.46
C ASP A 39 -8.17 -7.65 3.06
N SER A 40 -7.80 -7.27 1.83
CA SER A 40 -7.98 -5.91 1.32
C SER A 40 -9.46 -5.53 1.23
N LEU A 41 -10.30 -6.41 0.70
CA LEU A 41 -11.74 -6.18 0.62
C LEU A 41 -12.39 -6.20 2.00
N SER A 42 -11.96 -7.13 2.86
CA SER A 42 -12.45 -7.23 4.25
C SER A 42 -12.16 -5.96 5.04
N LEU A 43 -10.95 -5.40 4.93
CA LEU A 43 -10.59 -4.13 5.57
C LEU A 43 -11.48 -2.98 5.09
N LEU A 44 -11.68 -2.86 3.78
CA LEU A 44 -12.54 -1.80 3.23
C LEU A 44 -14.00 -1.96 3.66
N HIS A 45 -14.51 -3.19 3.68
CA HIS A 45 -15.88 -3.45 4.14
C HIS A 45 -16.06 -3.19 5.64
N CYS A 46 -15.06 -3.52 6.47
CA CYS A 46 -15.07 -3.13 7.89
C CYS A 46 -15.04 -1.61 8.08
N THR A 47 -14.29 -0.88 7.22
CA THR A 47 -14.21 0.58 7.29
C THR A 47 -15.47 1.27 6.77
N PHE A 48 -16.14 0.67 5.78
CA PHE A 48 -17.34 1.19 5.10
C PHE A 48 -18.43 0.11 5.02
N PRO A 49 -19.04 -0.28 6.15
CA PRO A 49 -19.95 -1.44 6.21
C PRO A 49 -21.24 -1.28 5.40
N ASN A 50 -21.62 -0.05 5.09
CA ASN A 50 -22.83 0.25 4.33
C ASN A 50 -22.62 0.23 2.80
N LEU A 51 -21.37 0.08 2.34
CA LEU A 51 -21.10 0.03 0.90
C LEU A 51 -21.32 -1.37 0.35
N ARG A 52 -21.87 -1.41 -0.85
CA ARG A 52 -22.00 -2.66 -1.60
C ARG A 52 -20.64 -3.21 -1.96
N VAL A 53 -20.52 -4.55 -1.89
CA VAL A 53 -19.29 -5.29 -2.13
C VAL A 53 -19.48 -6.24 -3.32
N ILE A 54 -18.48 -6.30 -4.20
CA ILE A 54 -18.36 -7.26 -5.30
C ILE A 54 -17.07 -8.06 -5.12
N ASN A 55 -17.21 -9.38 -5.01
CA ASN A 55 -16.06 -10.28 -4.94
C ASN A 55 -15.45 -10.47 -6.32
N LEU A 56 -14.16 -10.18 -6.47
CA LEU A 56 -13.37 -10.39 -7.67
C LEU A 56 -12.46 -11.63 -7.51
N PRO A 57 -11.94 -12.18 -8.63
CA PRO A 57 -10.97 -13.26 -8.59
C PRO A 57 -9.75 -12.93 -7.72
N SER A 58 -9.23 -13.92 -6.99
CA SER A 58 -8.06 -13.80 -6.14
C SER A 58 -6.78 -14.11 -6.90
N LEU A 59 -5.72 -13.35 -6.63
CA LEU A 59 -4.37 -13.65 -7.08
C LEU A 59 -3.64 -14.44 -5.99
N GLU A 60 -3.61 -15.77 -6.12
CA GLU A 60 -2.90 -16.64 -5.18
C GLU A 60 -1.41 -16.70 -5.51
N LEU A 61 -0.61 -15.86 -4.87
CA LEU A 61 0.84 -15.93 -4.90
C LEU A 61 1.36 -16.26 -3.49
N ARG A 62 2.01 -17.42 -3.34
CA ARG A 62 2.60 -17.86 -2.08
C ARG A 62 4.09 -17.52 -2.04
N TYR A 63 4.50 -16.69 -1.08
CA TYR A 63 5.90 -16.52 -0.75
C TYR A 63 6.42 -17.75 0.00
N THR A 64 7.62 -18.22 -0.37
CA THR A 64 8.25 -19.38 0.28
C THR A 64 9.25 -18.90 1.35
N TYR A 65 9.42 -19.69 2.42
CA TYR A 65 10.34 -19.42 3.54
C TYR A 65 11.80 -19.29 3.11
N ASN A 66 12.22 -20.06 2.12
CA ASN A 66 13.58 -20.05 1.64
C ASN A 66 13.80 -18.92 0.63
N ASN A 67 14.95 -18.25 0.74
CA ASN A 67 15.47 -17.21 -0.17
C ASN A 67 15.55 -17.63 -1.66
N ALA A 68 14.92 -18.72 -2.04
CA ALA A 68 14.77 -19.22 -3.40
C ALA A 68 13.75 -18.38 -4.21
N GLN A 69 13.82 -17.04 -4.11
CA GLN A 69 13.07 -16.13 -4.99
C GLN A 69 13.50 -16.24 -6.45
N ARG A 70 14.48 -17.12 -6.73
CA ARG A 70 15.06 -17.31 -8.07
C ARG A 70 14.03 -17.67 -9.15
N GLY A 71 12.93 -18.31 -8.80
CA GLY A 71 11.86 -18.67 -9.73
C GLY A 71 10.52 -17.99 -9.45
N PHE A 72 10.38 -17.21 -8.38
CA PHE A 72 9.11 -16.65 -7.98
C PHE A 72 8.49 -15.76 -9.07
N TYR A 73 9.24 -14.80 -9.59
CA TYR A 73 8.75 -13.87 -10.62
C TYR A 73 8.39 -14.60 -11.92
N ILE A 74 9.20 -15.57 -12.35
CA ILE A 74 8.93 -16.34 -13.58
C ILE A 74 7.68 -17.22 -13.39
N ARG A 75 7.54 -17.87 -12.23
CA ARG A 75 6.37 -18.69 -11.91
C ARG A 75 5.10 -17.86 -11.66
N ALA A 76 5.25 -16.61 -11.23
CA ALA A 76 4.13 -15.70 -11.02
C ALA A 76 3.52 -15.18 -12.33
N ILE A 77 4.29 -15.14 -13.44
CA ILE A 77 3.80 -14.60 -14.73
C ILE A 77 2.53 -15.32 -15.21
N PRO A 78 2.45 -16.67 -15.29
CA PRO A 78 1.23 -17.33 -15.73
C PRO A 78 0.03 -17.08 -14.83
N ALA A 79 0.26 -17.02 -13.50
CA ALA A 79 -0.78 -16.68 -12.54
C ALA A 79 -1.28 -15.25 -12.72
N LEU A 80 -0.38 -14.30 -12.93
CA LEU A 80 -0.70 -12.89 -13.18
C LEU A 80 -1.49 -12.71 -14.49
N ILE A 81 -1.12 -13.44 -15.54
CA ILE A 81 -1.87 -13.41 -16.81
C ILE A 81 -3.28 -13.95 -16.61
N ARG A 82 -3.44 -15.11 -15.96
CA ARG A 82 -4.76 -15.69 -15.66
C ARG A 82 -5.61 -14.75 -14.83
N PHE A 83 -5.02 -14.16 -13.81
CA PHE A 83 -5.67 -13.18 -12.95
C PHE A 83 -6.15 -11.95 -13.74
N THR A 84 -5.29 -11.40 -14.61
CA THR A 84 -5.63 -10.26 -15.46
C THR A 84 -6.79 -10.59 -16.41
N ILE A 85 -6.79 -11.78 -17.00
CA ILE A 85 -7.87 -12.25 -17.89
C ILE A 85 -9.17 -12.45 -17.08
N ALA A 86 -9.08 -13.05 -15.90
CA ALA A 86 -10.22 -13.27 -15.03
C ALA A 86 -10.86 -11.95 -14.58
N ASP A 87 -10.04 -10.96 -14.14
CA ASP A 87 -10.49 -9.62 -13.80
C ASP A 87 -11.25 -8.95 -14.97
N HIS A 88 -10.67 -9.05 -16.18
CA HIS A 88 -11.29 -8.44 -17.36
C HIS A 88 -12.64 -9.09 -17.71
N TYR A 89 -12.71 -10.41 -17.64
CA TYR A 89 -13.95 -11.15 -17.89
C TYR A 89 -15.03 -10.79 -16.84
N TYR A 90 -14.63 -10.73 -15.57
CA TYR A 90 -15.54 -10.40 -14.47
C TYR A 90 -16.06 -8.96 -14.57
N LEU A 91 -15.20 -7.99 -14.89
CA LEU A 91 -15.64 -6.61 -15.14
C LEU A 91 -16.66 -6.54 -16.26
N ARG A 92 -16.42 -7.26 -17.37
CA ARG A 92 -17.38 -7.32 -18.48
C ARG A 92 -18.74 -7.88 -18.06
N GLN A 93 -18.76 -8.91 -17.22
CA GLN A 93 -20.00 -9.44 -16.66
C GLN A 93 -20.72 -8.41 -15.79
N GLN A 94 -20.01 -7.69 -14.93
CA GLN A 94 -20.60 -6.65 -14.09
C GLN A 94 -21.16 -5.50 -14.93
N LEU A 95 -20.45 -5.05 -15.95
CA LEU A 95 -20.90 -3.99 -16.86
C LEU A 95 -22.09 -4.40 -17.74
N ALA A 96 -22.33 -5.68 -17.94
CA ALA A 96 -23.54 -6.19 -18.61
C ALA A 96 -24.77 -6.17 -17.70
N ILE A 97 -24.59 -6.18 -16.38
CA ILE A 97 -25.66 -6.19 -15.37
C ILE A 97 -26.01 -4.75 -14.97
N GLU A 98 -25.01 -3.89 -14.83
CA GLU A 98 -25.19 -2.53 -14.35
C GLU A 98 -24.14 -1.56 -14.91
N HIS A 99 -24.51 -0.29 -14.96
CA HIS A 99 -23.63 0.78 -15.43
C HIS A 99 -22.81 1.34 -14.27
N PHE A 100 -21.50 1.51 -14.52
CA PHE A 100 -20.60 2.30 -13.68
C PHE A 100 -20.08 3.46 -14.50
N ASP A 101 -20.12 4.68 -13.96
CA ASP A 101 -19.55 5.87 -14.59
C ASP A 101 -18.02 5.82 -14.60
N ILE A 102 -17.44 5.30 -13.52
CA ILE A 102 -15.99 5.21 -13.35
C ILE A 102 -15.61 3.86 -12.72
N VAL A 103 -14.56 3.25 -13.24
CA VAL A 103 -13.88 2.09 -12.64
C VAL A 103 -12.48 2.50 -12.26
N ILE A 104 -12.16 2.44 -10.96
CA ILE A 104 -10.83 2.74 -10.41
C ILE A 104 -10.15 1.43 -10.03
N SER A 105 -9.09 1.12 -10.75
CA SER A 105 -8.28 -0.08 -10.54
C SER A 105 -6.96 0.29 -9.88
N ASP A 106 -6.72 -0.18 -8.68
CA ASP A 106 -5.44 -0.01 -8.01
C ASP A 106 -4.59 -1.27 -8.18
N ASN A 107 -3.69 -1.24 -9.15
CA ASN A 107 -2.77 -2.32 -9.55
C ASN A 107 -3.44 -3.64 -10.00
N ARG A 108 -4.74 -3.66 -10.31
CA ARG A 108 -5.42 -4.78 -10.96
C ARG A 108 -5.43 -4.55 -12.46
N PHE A 109 -4.62 -5.29 -13.21
CA PHE A 109 -4.32 -5.01 -14.62
C PHE A 109 -5.47 -5.28 -15.59
N GLY A 110 -6.48 -6.06 -15.16
CA GLY A 110 -7.58 -6.50 -16.03
C GLY A 110 -8.81 -5.61 -16.01
N LEU A 111 -8.92 -4.64 -15.10
CA LEU A 111 -10.13 -3.85 -14.89
C LEU A 111 -10.19 -2.63 -15.80
N PHE A 112 -10.25 -2.85 -17.11
CA PHE A 112 -10.41 -1.81 -18.11
C PHE A 112 -11.56 -2.16 -19.08
N SER A 113 -12.26 -1.15 -19.61
CA SER A 113 -13.35 -1.29 -20.58
C SER A 113 -13.44 -0.03 -21.43
N ARG A 114 -14.06 -0.16 -22.62
CA ARG A 114 -14.44 0.98 -23.46
C ARG A 114 -15.84 1.50 -23.16
N GLN A 115 -16.60 0.82 -22.29
CA GLN A 115 -17.96 1.16 -21.94
C GLN A 115 -18.07 2.12 -20.75
N THR A 116 -16.97 2.34 -20.03
CA THR A 116 -16.90 3.18 -18.84
C THR A 116 -15.52 3.82 -18.76
N ARG A 117 -15.43 4.96 -18.10
CA ARG A 117 -14.13 5.59 -17.82
C ARG A 117 -13.34 4.76 -16.83
N CYS A 118 -12.15 4.29 -17.24
CA CYS A 118 -11.29 3.45 -16.42
C CYS A 118 -10.04 4.21 -16.00
N ILE A 119 -9.77 4.20 -14.70
CA ILE A 119 -8.61 4.84 -14.07
C ILE A 119 -7.72 3.77 -13.47
N TYR A 120 -6.43 3.82 -13.78
CA TYR A 120 -5.43 2.93 -13.20
C TYR A 120 -4.56 3.68 -12.18
N ILE A 121 -4.49 3.18 -10.94
CA ILE A 121 -3.65 3.76 -9.91
C ILE A 121 -2.36 2.93 -9.80
N THR A 122 -1.21 3.59 -9.90
CA THR A 122 0.10 2.99 -9.64
C THR A 122 1.14 4.04 -9.27
N HIS A 123 2.04 3.70 -8.35
CA HIS A 123 3.24 4.49 -8.04
C HIS A 123 4.48 3.94 -8.74
N GLN A 124 4.33 2.87 -9.54
CA GLN A 124 5.42 2.26 -10.29
C GLN A 124 5.14 2.34 -11.80
N LEU A 125 5.31 3.51 -12.40
CA LEU A 125 5.32 3.64 -13.86
C LEU A 125 6.52 2.86 -14.46
N TYR A 126 7.62 2.81 -13.72
CA TYR A 126 8.79 1.99 -13.99
C TYR A 126 8.92 0.86 -12.99
N MET A 127 8.26 -0.26 -13.28
CA MET A 127 8.39 -1.48 -12.48
C MET A 127 9.86 -1.92 -12.42
N LEU A 128 10.40 -2.10 -11.22
CA LEU A 128 11.75 -2.59 -11.02
C LEU A 128 11.77 -4.12 -11.00
N LEU A 129 12.71 -4.70 -11.76
CA LEU A 129 13.01 -6.12 -11.71
C LEU A 129 14.17 -6.39 -10.73
N PRO A 130 14.24 -7.60 -10.15
CA PRO A 130 15.40 -8.05 -9.38
C PRO A 130 16.70 -7.89 -10.16
N LYS A 131 17.81 -7.61 -9.46
CA LYS A 131 19.12 -7.35 -10.08
C LYS A 131 19.52 -8.36 -11.18
N ARG A 132 19.16 -9.63 -10.99
CA ARG A 132 19.46 -10.72 -11.96
C ARG A 132 18.63 -10.65 -13.25
N LEU A 133 17.49 -10.01 -13.22
CA LEU A 133 16.59 -9.83 -14.37
C LEU A 133 16.69 -8.42 -14.96
N LYS A 134 17.68 -7.63 -14.55
CA LYS A 134 17.84 -6.22 -14.96
C LYS A 134 17.96 -6.07 -16.49
N LEU A 135 18.51 -7.05 -17.19
CA LEU A 135 18.58 -7.05 -18.66
C LEU A 135 17.18 -6.99 -19.31
N PHE A 136 16.17 -7.58 -18.68
CA PHE A 136 14.78 -7.55 -19.15
C PHE A 136 13.99 -6.32 -18.69
N GLN A 137 14.64 -5.38 -18.00
CA GLN A 137 13.99 -4.16 -17.48
C GLN A 137 13.28 -3.33 -18.57
N PRO A 138 13.86 -3.11 -19.78
CA PRO A 138 13.17 -2.38 -20.84
C PRO A 138 11.91 -3.10 -21.32
N LEU A 139 11.95 -4.42 -21.43
CA LEU A 139 10.80 -5.24 -21.82
C LEU A 139 9.67 -5.16 -20.77
N ALA A 140 10.02 -5.30 -19.49
CA ALA A 140 9.04 -5.19 -18.40
C ALA A 140 8.36 -3.81 -18.40
N ARG A 141 9.11 -2.75 -18.63
CA ARG A 141 8.59 -1.37 -18.76
C ARG A 141 7.64 -1.23 -19.96
N ALA A 142 8.02 -1.77 -21.12
CA ALA A 142 7.19 -1.73 -22.30
C ALA A 142 5.87 -2.50 -22.10
N LEU A 143 5.92 -3.70 -21.51
CA LEU A 143 4.75 -4.50 -21.19
C LEU A 143 3.82 -3.77 -20.21
N HIS A 144 4.38 -3.19 -19.15
CA HIS A 144 3.59 -2.40 -18.20
C HIS A 144 2.95 -1.17 -18.86
N ALA A 145 3.70 -0.49 -19.74
CA ALA A 145 3.18 0.61 -20.53
C ALA A 145 2.01 0.18 -21.44
N CYS A 146 2.07 -0.99 -22.04
CA CYS A 146 0.96 -1.55 -22.82
C CYS A 146 -0.29 -1.83 -21.98
N ILE A 147 -0.10 -2.17 -20.69
CA ILE A 147 -1.22 -2.39 -19.77
C ILE A 147 -1.90 -1.06 -19.44
N TYR A 148 -1.16 -0.09 -18.90
CA TYR A 148 -1.78 1.16 -18.45
C TYR A 148 -2.29 2.04 -19.61
N LYS A 149 -1.80 1.87 -20.84
CA LYS A 149 -2.36 2.52 -22.03
C LYS A 149 -3.79 2.08 -22.38
N ARG A 150 -4.30 1.01 -21.77
CA ARG A 150 -5.68 0.56 -21.93
C ARG A 150 -6.68 1.33 -21.08
N TYR A 151 -6.17 2.14 -20.13
CA TYR A 151 -6.96 2.99 -19.26
C TYR A 151 -7.05 4.40 -19.81
N ASP A 152 -8.11 5.10 -19.46
CA ASP A 152 -8.33 6.49 -19.87
C ASP A 152 -7.38 7.44 -19.13
N GLU A 153 -7.12 7.12 -17.85
CA GLU A 153 -6.17 7.86 -17.01
C GLU A 153 -5.31 6.91 -16.18
N VAL A 154 -4.11 7.39 -15.86
CA VAL A 154 -3.18 6.72 -14.93
C VAL A 154 -2.90 7.69 -13.79
N TRP A 155 -3.38 7.36 -12.62
CA TRP A 155 -3.18 8.18 -11.44
C TRP A 155 -1.96 7.70 -10.66
N VAL A 156 -1.03 8.62 -10.44
CA VAL A 156 0.16 8.39 -9.62
C VAL A 156 -0.08 9.05 -8.26
N PRO A 157 -0.18 8.27 -7.17
CA PRO A 157 -0.38 8.81 -5.84
C PRO A 157 0.93 9.35 -5.27
N ASP A 158 1.46 10.42 -5.87
CA ASP A 158 2.70 11.09 -5.53
C ASP A 158 2.62 12.58 -5.87
N TYR A 159 3.54 13.37 -5.35
CA TYR A 159 3.69 14.76 -5.75
C TYR A 159 4.26 14.85 -7.18
N ALA A 160 3.78 15.81 -7.97
CA ALA A 160 4.29 16.04 -9.33
C ALA A 160 5.71 16.63 -9.33
N ASP A 161 6.06 17.35 -8.26
CA ASP A 161 7.36 17.99 -8.12
C ASP A 161 8.46 16.97 -7.83
N CYS A 162 9.52 17.01 -8.64
CA CYS A 162 10.68 16.13 -8.51
C CYS A 162 11.46 16.33 -7.21
N SER A 163 11.35 17.48 -6.54
CA SER A 163 12.05 17.77 -5.29
C SER A 163 11.42 17.12 -4.08
N ASN A 164 10.11 16.89 -4.10
CA ASN A 164 9.34 16.39 -2.96
C ASN A 164 8.67 15.03 -3.21
N ASN A 165 9.00 14.35 -4.32
CA ASN A 165 8.36 13.09 -4.66
C ASN A 165 8.75 11.96 -3.71
N LEU A 166 7.84 11.01 -3.54
CA LEU A 166 7.99 9.87 -2.63
C LEU A 166 8.45 8.60 -3.34
N ALA A 167 8.11 8.46 -4.63
CA ALA A 167 8.39 7.26 -5.42
C ALA A 167 9.76 7.29 -6.12
N GLY A 168 10.40 8.45 -6.20
CA GLY A 168 11.68 8.59 -6.91
C GLY A 168 11.61 8.09 -8.35
N ALA A 169 12.63 7.36 -8.80
CA ALA A 169 12.71 6.83 -10.16
C ALA A 169 11.64 5.78 -10.50
N LEU A 170 10.82 5.34 -9.55
CA LEU A 170 9.69 4.44 -9.84
C LEU A 170 8.59 5.14 -10.64
N ALA A 171 8.38 6.44 -10.39
CA ALA A 171 7.33 7.21 -11.03
C ALA A 171 7.82 8.51 -11.70
N HIS A 172 9.09 8.87 -11.55
CA HIS A 172 9.67 10.13 -12.05
C HIS A 172 10.87 9.89 -12.96
N GLY A 173 11.33 10.95 -13.63
CA GLY A 173 12.55 10.92 -14.45
C GLY A 173 12.37 10.41 -15.89
N GLY A 174 11.15 10.31 -16.38
CA GLY A 174 10.85 9.90 -17.75
C GLY A 174 9.82 10.77 -18.44
N LYS A 175 9.69 10.56 -19.76
CA LYS A 175 8.55 11.10 -20.53
C LYS A 175 7.39 10.14 -20.44
N PHE A 176 6.30 10.56 -19.82
CA PHE A 176 5.08 9.79 -19.69
C PHE A 176 4.00 10.27 -20.65
N ASP A 177 3.06 9.40 -20.92
CA ASP A 177 1.85 9.67 -21.67
C ASP A 177 1.01 10.76 -20.97
N HIS A 178 0.28 11.57 -21.74
CA HIS A 178 -0.62 12.62 -21.22
C HIS A 178 -1.72 12.09 -20.28
N ARG A 179 -1.97 10.79 -20.27
CA ARG A 179 -2.91 10.13 -19.33
C ARG A 179 -2.39 10.06 -17.91
N VAL A 180 -1.08 10.21 -17.71
CA VAL A 180 -0.46 10.14 -16.39
C VAL A 180 -0.72 11.44 -15.63
N LYS A 181 -1.35 11.32 -14.47
CA LYS A 181 -1.69 12.43 -13.58
C LYS A 181 -1.17 12.15 -12.18
N TYR A 182 -0.38 13.07 -11.64
CA TYR A 182 0.02 13.03 -10.25
C TYR A 182 -1.11 13.60 -9.39
N ILE A 183 -1.63 12.82 -8.44
CA ILE A 183 -2.81 13.17 -7.65
C ILE A 183 -2.49 13.51 -6.19
N GLY A 184 -1.20 13.57 -5.84
CA GLY A 184 -0.75 13.67 -4.46
C GLY A 184 -0.80 12.33 -3.71
N PRO A 185 -0.11 12.24 -2.57
CA PRO A 185 -0.11 11.04 -1.74
C PRO A 185 -1.52 10.67 -1.27
N LEU A 186 -1.85 9.38 -1.31
CA LEU A 186 -3.10 8.84 -0.78
C LEU A 186 -2.84 8.23 0.60
N SER A 187 -3.18 8.94 1.65
CA SER A 187 -2.98 8.50 3.02
C SER A 187 -4.28 8.39 3.79
N ARG A 188 -4.43 7.32 4.56
CA ARG A 188 -5.53 7.16 5.51
C ARG A 188 -5.53 8.23 6.61
N PHE A 189 -4.40 8.91 6.82
CA PHE A 189 -4.23 9.98 7.80
C PHE A 189 -4.59 11.38 7.27
N ASP A 190 -4.96 11.51 6.00
CA ASP A 190 -5.27 12.81 5.37
C ASP A 190 -6.38 13.58 6.09
N ILE A 191 -7.40 12.87 6.60
CA ILE A 191 -8.50 13.47 7.36
C ILE A 191 -8.09 14.00 8.74
N PHE A 192 -6.99 13.51 9.29
CA PHE A 192 -6.49 13.92 10.62
C PHE A 192 -5.58 15.14 10.54
N SER A 193 -5.71 15.95 9.53
CA SER A 193 -4.89 17.08 9.12
C SER A 193 -4.06 17.82 10.22
N LYS A 194 -3.26 18.76 9.81
CA LYS A 194 -2.24 19.55 10.53
C LYS A 194 -2.57 19.99 11.97
N GLU A 195 -3.85 20.10 12.34
CA GLU A 195 -4.26 20.51 13.69
C GLU A 195 -4.04 19.39 14.72
N ILE A 196 -4.34 18.14 14.36
CA ILE A 196 -4.13 16.99 15.25
C ILE A 196 -2.64 16.72 15.40
N SER A 197 -1.86 16.82 14.33
CA SER A 197 -0.40 16.66 14.37
C SER A 197 0.25 17.62 15.37
N LYS A 198 -0.14 18.90 15.38
CA LYS A 198 0.37 19.89 16.33
C LYS A 198 -0.03 19.60 17.78
N ARG A 199 -1.23 19.09 18.01
CA ARG A 199 -1.75 18.81 19.36
C ARG A 199 -1.02 17.66 20.05
N TYR A 200 -0.53 16.69 19.29
CA TYR A 200 0.10 15.48 19.85
C TYR A 200 1.64 15.52 19.87
N GLN A 201 2.28 16.36 19.06
CA GLN A 201 3.74 16.51 19.06
C GLN A 201 4.33 17.00 20.38
N SER A 202 3.54 17.66 21.25
CA SER A 202 3.99 18.25 22.51
C SER A 202 3.85 17.33 23.73
N LYS A 203 3.30 16.13 23.60
CA LYS A 203 3.11 15.19 24.71
C LYS A 203 4.25 14.18 24.79
N SER A 204 4.67 13.81 26.00
CA SER A 204 5.64 12.73 26.22
C SER A 204 5.08 11.40 25.72
N SER A 205 5.91 10.67 24.97
CA SER A 205 5.53 9.37 24.42
C SER A 205 5.57 8.28 25.48
N GLN A 206 4.55 7.43 25.49
CA GLN A 206 4.56 6.19 26.25
C GLN A 206 5.59 5.19 25.70
N TYR A 207 5.83 5.24 24.38
CA TYR A 207 6.74 4.34 23.68
C TYR A 207 7.82 5.13 22.94
N SER A 208 9.09 4.87 23.26
CA SER A 208 10.21 5.50 22.56
C SER A 208 10.32 5.03 21.10
N VAL A 209 10.00 3.75 20.87
CA VAL A 209 10.03 3.12 19.55
C VAL A 209 8.67 2.51 19.24
N VAL A 210 8.17 2.78 18.03
CA VAL A 210 6.93 2.17 17.52
C VAL A 210 7.26 1.40 16.24
N ALA A 211 7.05 0.10 16.24
CA ALA A 211 7.18 -0.74 15.06
C ALA A 211 5.80 -1.07 14.48
N ILE A 212 5.61 -0.81 13.18
CA ILE A 212 4.36 -1.12 12.48
C ILE A 212 4.66 -2.22 11.46
N LEU A 213 4.19 -3.42 11.74
CA LEU A 213 4.42 -4.56 10.87
C LEU A 213 3.40 -4.58 9.73
N SER A 214 3.89 -4.88 8.55
CA SER A 214 3.11 -5.02 7.33
C SER A 214 3.72 -6.08 6.41
N GLY A 215 3.01 -6.44 5.36
CA GLY A 215 3.46 -7.41 4.36
C GLY A 215 2.88 -8.80 4.57
N LEU A 216 3.24 -9.69 3.64
CA LEU A 216 2.74 -11.05 3.57
C LEU A 216 3.53 -11.99 4.50
N GLU A 217 2.87 -13.06 4.93
CA GLU A 217 3.56 -14.15 5.63
C GLU A 217 4.45 -14.95 4.66
N PRO A 218 5.57 -15.49 5.14
CA PRO A 218 6.09 -15.48 6.51
C PRO A 218 6.95 -14.26 6.87
N GLN A 219 7.15 -13.33 5.95
CA GLN A 219 8.07 -12.20 6.09
C GLN A 219 7.69 -11.23 7.24
N ARG A 220 6.40 -11.12 7.53
CA ARG A 220 5.90 -10.32 8.65
C ARG A 220 6.28 -10.97 9.99
N THR A 221 6.06 -12.27 10.16
CA THR A 221 6.42 -13.01 11.37
C THR A 221 7.93 -12.99 11.61
N LEU A 222 8.74 -13.22 10.57
CA LEU A 222 10.21 -13.14 10.70
C LEU A 222 10.69 -11.74 11.12
N PHE A 223 10.02 -10.69 10.65
CA PHE A 223 10.34 -9.34 11.07
C PHE A 223 9.95 -9.06 12.53
N GLU A 224 8.80 -9.58 12.98
CA GLU A 224 8.35 -9.52 14.37
C GLU A 224 9.38 -10.18 15.31
N GLU A 225 9.81 -11.41 14.98
CA GLU A 225 10.81 -12.16 15.74
C GLU A 225 12.15 -11.41 15.83
N ALA A 226 12.61 -10.84 14.73
CA ALA A 226 13.83 -10.04 14.69
C ALA A 226 13.75 -8.81 15.59
N LEU A 227 12.61 -8.11 15.65
CA LEU A 227 12.39 -6.97 16.51
C LEU A 227 12.29 -7.38 17.99
N ILE A 228 11.60 -8.46 18.30
CA ILE A 228 11.55 -9.01 19.66
C ILE A 228 12.97 -9.33 20.14
N ASN A 229 13.77 -10.03 19.34
CA ASN A 229 15.15 -10.37 19.69
C ASN A 229 16.04 -9.12 19.86
N ARG A 230 15.79 -8.05 19.09
CA ARG A 230 16.55 -6.79 19.18
C ARG A 230 16.30 -6.03 20.48
N PHE A 231 15.07 -6.05 21.00
CA PHE A 231 14.65 -5.16 22.07
C PHE A 231 14.32 -5.84 23.40
N ARG A 232 14.21 -7.16 23.47
CA ARG A 232 13.75 -7.88 24.67
C ARG A 232 14.64 -7.71 25.91
N GLU A 233 15.94 -7.43 25.72
CA GLU A 233 16.91 -7.33 26.82
C GLU A 233 17.29 -5.88 27.16
N GLY A 234 16.63 -4.88 26.54
CA GLY A 234 16.91 -3.46 26.76
C GLY A 234 15.87 -2.78 27.65
N ASP A 235 16.10 -1.51 27.95
CA ASP A 235 15.18 -0.65 28.74
C ASP A 235 14.30 0.24 27.85
N THR A 236 14.46 0.15 26.52
CA THR A 236 13.71 0.97 25.58
C THR A 236 12.26 0.51 25.49
N SER A 237 11.31 1.39 25.83
CA SER A 237 9.88 1.09 25.67
C SER A 237 9.50 0.98 24.18
N VAL A 238 9.02 -0.19 23.77
CA VAL A 238 8.71 -0.51 22.38
C VAL A 238 7.27 -0.95 22.24
N LEU A 239 6.56 -0.37 21.27
CA LEU A 239 5.28 -0.88 20.81
C LEU A 239 5.46 -1.57 19.46
N ILE A 240 4.98 -2.81 19.34
CA ILE A 240 4.90 -3.53 18.07
C ILE A 240 3.43 -3.71 17.70
N VAL A 241 2.99 -3.01 16.65
CA VAL A 241 1.68 -3.20 16.02
C VAL A 241 1.82 -4.25 14.94
N ARG A 242 1.24 -5.43 15.18
CA ARG A 242 1.52 -6.67 14.42
C ARG A 242 0.88 -6.69 13.02
N GLY A 243 -0.07 -5.81 12.73
CA GLY A 243 -0.79 -5.79 11.44
C GLY A 243 -1.61 -7.04 11.18
N LYS A 244 -2.12 -7.67 12.25
CA LYS A 244 -3.01 -8.85 12.18
C LYS A 244 -4.43 -8.43 12.47
N ILE A 245 -5.38 -8.84 11.63
CA ILE A 245 -6.80 -8.67 11.93
C ILE A 245 -7.10 -9.49 13.19
N GLY A 246 -7.57 -8.82 14.24
CA GLY A 246 -7.84 -9.48 15.51
C GLY A 246 -8.35 -8.50 16.57
N ASN A 247 -8.68 -9.00 17.74
CA ASN A 247 -9.14 -8.17 18.85
C ASN A 247 -7.99 -7.28 19.38
N PRO A 248 -8.08 -5.93 19.29
CA PRO A 248 -7.04 -5.03 19.76
C PRO A 248 -6.81 -5.10 21.29
N SER A 249 -7.75 -5.67 22.04
CA SER A 249 -7.62 -5.84 23.49
C SER A 249 -6.63 -6.95 23.89
N ILE A 250 -6.15 -7.78 22.95
CA ILE A 250 -5.17 -8.83 23.23
C ILE A 250 -3.78 -8.22 23.17
N THR A 251 -3.29 -7.71 24.30
CA THR A 251 -1.95 -7.18 24.45
C THR A 251 -1.03 -8.21 25.07
N THR A 252 0.15 -8.42 24.50
CA THR A 252 1.18 -9.30 25.04
C THR A 252 2.39 -8.47 25.44
N GLN A 253 2.94 -8.69 26.63
CA GLN A 253 4.13 -8.02 27.14
C GLN A 253 5.32 -8.98 27.13
N ILE A 254 6.45 -8.55 26.57
CA ILE A 254 7.74 -9.28 26.57
C ILE A 254 8.83 -8.30 26.97
N GLY A 255 9.21 -8.29 28.25
CA GLY A 255 10.12 -7.26 28.78
C GLY A 255 9.60 -5.85 28.49
N PRO A 256 10.39 -4.96 27.86
CA PRO A 256 9.96 -3.60 27.54
C PRO A 256 9.07 -3.52 26.30
N ILE A 257 8.74 -4.64 25.66
CA ILE A 257 8.00 -4.70 24.40
C ILE A 257 6.53 -4.97 24.68
N THR A 258 5.65 -4.11 24.15
CA THR A 258 4.20 -4.31 24.09
C THR A 258 3.82 -4.73 22.67
N LEU A 259 3.17 -5.88 22.51
CA LEU A 259 2.64 -6.36 21.23
C LEU A 259 1.13 -6.18 21.19
N ILE A 260 0.64 -5.53 20.14
CA ILE A 260 -0.79 -5.33 19.88
C ILE A 260 -1.12 -5.87 18.48
N PRO A 261 -2.17 -6.68 18.31
CA PRO A 261 -2.53 -7.24 17.00
C PRO A 261 -2.79 -6.17 15.94
N HIS A 262 -3.60 -5.18 16.27
CA HIS A 262 -4.02 -4.11 15.37
C HIS A 262 -4.41 -2.87 16.15
N LEU A 263 -4.20 -1.69 15.54
CA LEU A 263 -4.74 -0.41 15.97
C LEU A 263 -5.47 0.24 14.80
N ASN A 264 -6.61 0.87 15.06
CA ASN A 264 -7.25 1.71 14.05
C ASN A 264 -6.48 3.03 13.88
N ASP A 265 -6.83 3.80 12.86
CA ASP A 265 -6.11 5.02 12.50
C ASP A 265 -6.12 6.07 13.61
N GLU A 266 -7.25 6.21 14.33
CA GLU A 266 -7.41 7.16 15.45
C GLU A 266 -6.54 6.79 16.66
N GLN A 267 -6.34 5.49 16.88
CA GLN A 267 -5.47 4.99 17.96
C GLN A 267 -3.99 5.05 17.58
N LEU A 268 -3.66 4.71 16.33
CA LEU A 268 -2.28 4.61 15.86
C LEU A 268 -1.64 5.98 15.70
N LEU A 269 -2.35 6.94 15.10
CA LEU A 269 -1.80 8.25 14.76
C LEU A 269 -1.21 9.00 15.97
N PRO A 270 -1.92 9.16 17.10
CA PRO A 270 -1.35 9.80 18.28
C PRO A 270 -0.07 9.15 18.79
N ILE A 271 0.02 7.84 18.70
CA ILE A 271 1.16 7.06 19.18
C ILE A 271 2.39 7.32 18.30
N ILE A 272 2.24 7.25 16.97
CA ILE A 272 3.38 7.47 16.05
C ILE A 272 3.86 8.93 16.05
N LEU A 273 2.96 9.90 16.24
CA LEU A 273 3.33 11.32 16.35
C LEU A 273 4.24 11.60 17.55
N GLN A 274 4.04 10.87 18.64
CA GLN A 274 4.83 11.01 19.87
C GLN A 274 6.09 10.16 19.89
N ALA A 275 6.19 9.12 19.06
CA ALA A 275 7.35 8.23 19.02
C ALA A 275 8.64 8.98 18.63
N ASN A 276 9.76 8.59 19.25
CA ASN A 276 11.07 9.09 18.87
C ASN A 276 11.56 8.42 17.57
N LYS A 277 11.21 7.13 17.40
CA LYS A 277 11.59 6.33 16.23
C LYS A 277 10.42 5.45 15.80
N ILE A 278 10.26 5.30 14.47
CA ILE A 278 9.24 4.48 13.85
C ILE A 278 9.94 3.41 12.99
N ILE A 279 9.75 2.15 13.30
CA ILE A 279 10.34 1.03 12.54
C ILE A 279 9.28 0.44 11.62
N VAL A 280 9.53 0.46 10.32
CA VAL A 280 8.53 0.06 9.31
C VAL A 280 9.16 -0.64 8.11
N ARG A 281 8.33 -1.39 7.38
CA ARG A 281 8.66 -1.78 6.01
C ARG A 281 8.62 -0.56 5.10
N SER A 282 9.51 -0.52 4.11
CA SER A 282 9.55 0.53 3.09
C SER A 282 8.50 0.32 1.98
N GLY A 283 7.27 -0.03 2.40
CA GLY A 283 6.11 -0.10 1.51
C GLY A 283 5.59 1.29 1.18
N TYR A 284 5.22 1.52 -0.08
CA TYR A 284 4.87 2.85 -0.56
C TYR A 284 3.69 3.50 0.18
N SER A 285 2.68 2.71 0.57
CA SER A 285 1.55 3.23 1.36
C SER A 285 1.99 3.73 2.74
N THR A 286 2.94 3.05 3.38
CA THR A 286 3.51 3.51 4.66
C THR A 286 4.32 4.80 4.48
N ILE A 287 5.05 4.91 3.37
CA ILE A 287 5.79 6.14 3.03
C ILE A 287 4.82 7.31 2.86
N MET A 288 3.73 7.13 2.12
CA MET A 288 2.69 8.16 1.99
C MET A 288 2.07 8.54 3.33
N ASP A 289 1.76 7.56 4.18
CA ASP A 289 1.20 7.79 5.51
C ASP A 289 2.16 8.64 6.37
N LEU A 290 3.44 8.30 6.43
CA LEU A 290 4.43 9.04 7.20
C LEU A 290 4.74 10.42 6.58
N ALA A 291 4.73 10.54 5.26
CA ALA A 291 4.94 11.82 4.56
C ALA A 291 3.85 12.84 4.90
N ILE A 292 2.58 12.44 4.86
CA ILE A 292 1.44 13.33 5.15
C ILE A 292 1.48 13.88 6.58
N VAL A 293 1.97 13.09 7.53
CA VAL A 293 2.07 13.50 8.94
C VAL A 293 3.45 14.05 9.33
N GLY A 294 4.39 14.17 8.37
CA GLY A 294 5.71 14.77 8.59
C GLY A 294 6.66 13.94 9.45
N LEU A 295 6.62 12.61 9.31
CA LEU A 295 7.39 11.68 10.14
C LEU A 295 8.41 10.83 9.37
N LEU A 296 8.75 11.22 8.12
CA LEU A 296 9.72 10.46 7.31
C LEU A 296 11.12 10.42 7.94
N ASP A 297 11.53 11.48 8.62
CA ASP A 297 12.80 11.62 9.31
C ASP A 297 12.94 10.70 10.55
N LYS A 298 11.82 10.31 11.18
CA LYS A 298 11.80 9.38 12.30
C LYS A 298 11.77 7.91 11.87
N ALA A 299 11.65 7.62 10.58
CA ALA A 299 11.45 6.27 10.06
C ALA A 299 12.76 5.51 9.90
N GLU A 300 12.84 4.31 10.49
CA GLU A 300 13.84 3.30 10.22
C GLU A 300 13.26 2.28 9.21
N TRP A 301 13.83 2.27 8.00
CA TRP A 301 13.30 1.50 6.88
C TRP A 301 13.85 0.09 6.81
N HIS A 302 12.99 -0.91 6.85
CA HIS A 302 13.34 -2.33 6.73
C HIS A 302 12.70 -2.94 5.48
N PRO A 303 13.37 -2.99 4.34
CA PRO A 303 12.80 -3.59 3.14
C PRO A 303 12.56 -5.09 3.31
N THR A 304 11.51 -5.60 2.69
CA THR A 304 11.33 -7.04 2.55
C THR A 304 12.38 -7.57 1.56
N ALA A 305 13.21 -8.51 2.00
CA ALA A 305 14.27 -9.07 1.18
C ALA A 305 13.71 -9.62 -0.15
N GLY A 306 14.32 -9.20 -1.25
CA GLY A 306 13.93 -9.62 -2.61
C GLY A 306 12.71 -8.92 -3.18
N GLN A 307 12.22 -7.85 -2.56
CA GLN A 307 11.29 -6.91 -3.17
C GLN A 307 12.04 -5.66 -3.67
N PRO A 308 12.36 -5.59 -4.98
CA PRO A 308 13.21 -4.52 -5.54
C PRO A 308 12.66 -3.12 -5.29
N GLU A 309 11.34 -2.96 -5.27
CA GLU A 309 10.65 -1.72 -4.92
C GLU A 309 11.03 -1.27 -3.50
N GLN A 310 10.83 -2.15 -2.53
CA GLN A 310 11.10 -1.81 -1.13
C GLN A 310 12.58 -1.58 -0.86
N GLU A 311 13.46 -2.37 -1.50
CA GLU A 311 14.92 -2.17 -1.42
C GLU A 311 15.31 -0.78 -1.98
N TYR A 312 14.72 -0.39 -3.11
CA TYR A 312 14.94 0.92 -3.70
C TYR A 312 14.42 2.06 -2.81
N LEU A 313 13.17 1.96 -2.35
CA LEU A 313 12.54 3.00 -1.54
C LEU A 313 13.23 3.19 -0.18
N ALA A 314 13.70 2.10 0.45
CA ALA A 314 14.47 2.20 1.69
C ALA A 314 15.75 3.03 1.50
N VAL A 315 16.50 2.79 0.43
CA VAL A 315 17.72 3.56 0.11
C VAL A 315 17.37 5.00 -0.26
N TYR A 316 16.29 5.22 -1.03
CA TYR A 316 15.86 6.54 -1.47
C TYR A 316 15.53 7.44 -0.27
N HIS A 317 14.69 6.97 0.65
CA HIS A 317 14.27 7.75 1.82
C HIS A 317 15.34 7.85 2.91
N SER A 318 16.22 6.86 3.06
CA SER A 318 17.35 6.98 4.00
C SER A 318 18.36 8.04 3.59
N LYS A 319 18.49 8.36 2.29
CA LYS A 319 19.37 9.42 1.79
C LYS A 319 18.78 10.82 1.91
N GLN A 320 17.46 10.95 1.99
CA GLN A 320 16.78 12.23 2.14
C GLN A 320 16.70 12.68 3.61
N ALA A 321 16.91 11.77 4.56
CA ALA A 321 16.91 12.05 6.00
C ALA A 321 18.24 12.64 6.51
N HIS A 322 19.21 12.85 5.62
CA HIS A 322 20.51 13.48 5.89
C HIS A 322 20.72 14.69 4.99
#